data_e410a8938b7c254a2e7d12939285435f
#
_entry.id   e410a8938b7c254a2e7d12939285435f
#
_cell.length_a   1.000
_cell.length_b   1.000
_cell.length_c   1.000
_cell.angle_alpha   90.00
_cell.angle_beta   90.00
_cell.angle_gamma   90.00
#
_symmetry.space_group_name_H-M   'P 1'
#
loop_
_entity.id
_entity.type
_entity.pdbx_description
1 polymer ?
#
loop_
_entity_poly.entity_id
_entity_poly.type
_entity_poly.pdbx_seq_one_letter_code
_entity_poly.pdbx_strand_id
1 'polypeptide(L)'
;MSIREELNQWMLENLTGEFEQIRWRGGPGDEDSSPELRRAWEQKFGEAGWIGLQWPEEYGGRDLSLMDFVEFNEEYARHGGPGRAGHIGETLMAPTILAYGTEAQKECFLPGIKNGTELWCQGYSEPNAGSDLSNINTKARLEGDHWVIDGQKIWTSLAHESDWIFVIARAEEGTKGRDGLVFLLVELDQPGIDIRPIHQISGTAEFNEVYFTEAKAEAGNIIGEVGEGWKIAMALLGFERGASTLGQQMMFQNELNLIIKTANENGRADDPSLRRRIAEAHAGLKVMRYNALRMLNGTQDGSTSKEGYISKIFWATWHRDLGELAMDVIGADAEIIEDELSPLQKLFLFSRADTIYAGTNQIQRNIISERALGMPKEPRGTTNG
;
A
#
# COMPACT_ATOMS: atom_id res chain seq x y z
N MET A 1 -25.75 9.39 14.60
CA MET A 1 -24.40 9.17 15.13
C MET A 1 -23.45 9.47 13.99
N SER A 2 -22.39 10.22 14.21
CA SER A 2 -21.36 10.43 13.17
C SER A 2 -20.56 9.14 13.00
N ILE A 3 -19.91 8.97 11.84
CA ILE A 3 -19.03 7.82 11.57
C ILE A 3 -17.95 7.68 12.64
N ARG A 4 -17.43 8.79 13.13
CA ARG A 4 -16.47 8.87 14.24
C ARG A 4 -17.01 8.29 15.55
N GLU A 5 -18.23 8.66 15.94
CA GLU A 5 -18.85 8.16 17.16
C GLU A 5 -19.17 6.66 17.06
N GLU A 6 -19.66 6.21 15.91
CA GLU A 6 -19.95 4.81 15.64
C GLU A 6 -18.68 3.95 15.72
N LEU A 7 -17.61 4.38 15.04
CA LEU A 7 -16.34 3.66 15.09
C LEU A 7 -15.68 3.70 16.47
N ASN A 8 -15.72 4.85 17.17
CA ASN A 8 -15.20 4.96 18.53
C ASN A 8 -15.82 3.91 19.46
N GLN A 9 -17.13 3.79 19.43
CA GLN A 9 -17.83 2.81 20.26
C GLN A 9 -17.41 1.38 19.87
N TRP A 10 -17.41 1.07 18.58
CA TRP A 10 -17.06 -0.25 18.09
C TRP A 10 -15.61 -0.64 18.43
N MET A 11 -14.66 0.29 18.31
CA MET A 11 -13.26 0.04 18.65
C MET A 11 -13.06 -0.23 20.14
N LEU A 12 -13.75 0.51 21.02
CA LEU A 12 -13.70 0.30 22.47
C LEU A 12 -14.22 -1.07 22.89
N GLU A 13 -15.20 -1.62 22.16
CA GLU A 13 -15.81 -2.91 22.45
C GLU A 13 -15.02 -4.07 21.84
N ASN A 14 -14.33 -3.87 20.71
CA ASN A 14 -13.80 -4.94 19.88
C ASN A 14 -12.26 -5.03 19.86
N LEU A 15 -11.52 -3.90 19.99
CA LEU A 15 -10.06 -3.94 20.07
C LEU A 15 -9.62 -4.23 21.52
N THR A 16 -10.02 -5.38 22.01
CA THR A 16 -9.85 -5.87 23.38
C THR A 16 -9.50 -7.36 23.39
N GLY A 17 -9.15 -7.91 24.56
CA GLY A 17 -8.81 -9.32 24.67
C GLY A 17 -7.59 -9.69 23.83
N GLU A 18 -7.71 -10.68 22.98
CA GLU A 18 -6.61 -11.13 22.09
C GLU A 18 -6.18 -10.05 21.09
N PHE A 19 -7.13 -9.23 20.62
CA PHE A 19 -6.83 -8.15 19.66
C PHE A 19 -6.04 -6.97 20.28
N GLU A 20 -5.94 -6.87 21.60
CA GLU A 20 -5.07 -5.89 22.26
C GLU A 20 -3.59 -6.08 21.85
N GLN A 21 -3.18 -7.31 21.51
CA GLN A 21 -1.81 -7.65 21.13
C GLN A 21 -1.40 -7.05 19.79
N ILE A 22 -2.36 -6.77 18.91
CA ILE A 22 -2.10 -6.15 17.61
C ILE A 22 -2.37 -4.65 17.58
N ARG A 23 -2.71 -4.05 18.72
CA ARG A 23 -2.86 -2.59 18.81
C ARG A 23 -1.54 -1.90 18.45
N TRP A 24 -1.59 -0.96 17.52
CA TRP A 24 -0.43 -0.23 16.96
C TRP A 24 0.54 -1.10 16.13
N ARG A 25 0.19 -2.34 15.81
CA ARG A 25 1.02 -3.28 15.06
C ARG A 25 0.55 -3.40 13.60
N GLY A 26 1.39 -4.05 12.76
CA GLY A 26 1.03 -4.36 11.38
C GLY A 26 1.13 -3.18 10.41
N GLY A 27 1.83 -2.12 10.79
CA GLY A 27 2.16 -1.02 9.88
C GLY A 27 3.38 -1.31 9.01
N PRO A 28 3.77 -0.36 8.12
CA PRO A 28 4.95 -0.52 7.26
C PRO A 28 6.21 -0.90 8.04
N GLY A 29 6.84 -2.01 7.64
CA GLY A 29 7.97 -2.60 8.37
C GLY A 29 7.60 -3.46 9.58
N ASP A 30 6.32 -3.75 9.77
CA ASP A 30 5.77 -4.64 10.80
C ASP A 30 4.54 -5.40 10.24
N GLU A 31 4.36 -5.42 8.92
CA GLU A 31 3.18 -5.97 8.24
C GLU A 31 3.06 -7.49 8.37
N ASP A 32 4.16 -8.20 8.64
CA ASP A 32 4.20 -9.64 8.88
C ASP A 32 3.96 -10.03 10.36
N SER A 33 3.67 -9.06 11.23
CA SER A 33 3.41 -9.33 12.64
C SER A 33 2.03 -9.94 12.89
N SER A 34 1.98 -11.06 13.63
CA SER A 34 0.74 -11.73 14.06
C SER A 34 -0.28 -11.95 12.91
N PRO A 35 0.09 -12.62 11.80
CA PRO A 35 -0.73 -12.72 10.60
C PRO A 35 -2.11 -13.33 10.86
N GLU A 36 -2.19 -14.39 11.63
CA GLU A 36 -3.47 -15.05 11.96
C GLU A 36 -4.43 -14.12 12.71
N LEU A 37 -3.91 -13.36 13.67
CA LEU A 37 -4.72 -12.44 14.46
C LEU A 37 -5.14 -11.22 13.66
N ARG A 38 -4.29 -10.73 12.77
CA ARG A 38 -4.62 -9.64 11.83
C ARG A 38 -5.66 -10.08 10.81
N ARG A 39 -5.58 -11.32 10.30
CA ARG A 39 -6.61 -11.89 9.43
C ARG A 39 -7.96 -12.04 10.17
N ALA A 40 -7.95 -12.51 11.42
CA ALA A 40 -9.15 -12.58 12.25
C ALA A 40 -9.75 -11.17 12.53
N TRP A 41 -8.90 -10.17 12.75
CA TRP A 41 -9.33 -8.79 12.87
C TRP A 41 -9.97 -8.26 11.59
N GLU A 42 -9.38 -8.56 10.43
CA GLU A 42 -9.90 -8.17 9.12
C GLU A 42 -11.32 -8.73 8.89
N GLN A 43 -11.54 -10.03 9.20
CA GLN A 43 -12.85 -10.66 9.10
C GLN A 43 -13.85 -10.01 10.05
N LYS A 44 -13.49 -9.82 11.32
CA LYS A 44 -14.33 -9.14 12.31
C LYS A 44 -14.70 -7.71 11.87
N PHE A 45 -13.76 -7.02 11.25
CA PHE A 45 -13.93 -5.67 10.73
C PHE A 45 -14.88 -5.66 9.52
N GLY A 46 -14.75 -6.65 8.63
CA GLY A 46 -15.63 -6.86 7.49
C GLY A 46 -17.06 -7.22 7.90
N GLU A 47 -17.23 -8.17 8.84
CA GLU A 47 -18.53 -8.57 9.40
C GLU A 47 -19.27 -7.37 10.02
N ALA A 48 -18.55 -6.47 10.65
CA ALA A 48 -19.11 -5.23 11.20
C ALA A 48 -19.39 -4.15 10.14
N GLY A 49 -19.07 -4.40 8.87
CA GLY A 49 -19.35 -3.50 7.75
C GLY A 49 -18.40 -2.30 7.65
N TRP A 50 -17.18 -2.41 8.18
CA TRP A 50 -16.16 -1.36 8.15
C TRP A 50 -15.24 -1.40 6.93
N ILE A 51 -15.36 -2.39 6.06
CA ILE A 51 -14.63 -2.48 4.80
C ILE A 51 -15.47 -1.88 3.66
N GLY A 52 -14.84 -1.26 2.68
CA GLY A 52 -15.50 -0.74 1.49
C GLY A 52 -16.45 0.43 1.77
N LEU A 53 -16.18 1.26 2.76
CA LEU A 53 -17.05 2.35 3.20
C LEU A 53 -17.37 3.37 2.09
N GLN A 54 -16.46 3.56 1.14
CA GLN A 54 -16.65 4.47 0.00
C GLN A 54 -17.25 3.78 -1.24
N TRP A 55 -17.45 2.46 -1.19
CA TRP A 55 -18.07 1.76 -2.33
C TRP A 55 -19.56 2.10 -2.44
N PRO A 56 -20.16 1.95 -3.64
CA PRO A 56 -21.60 2.09 -3.82
C PRO A 56 -22.38 1.13 -2.92
N GLU A 57 -23.55 1.55 -2.44
CA GLU A 57 -24.41 0.74 -1.56
C GLU A 57 -24.81 -0.59 -2.20
N GLU A 58 -25.02 -0.62 -3.52
CA GLU A 58 -25.36 -1.85 -4.27
C GLU A 58 -24.28 -2.95 -4.15
N TYR A 59 -23.02 -2.60 -3.85
CA TYR A 59 -21.92 -3.53 -3.59
C TYR A 59 -21.56 -3.63 -2.11
N GLY A 60 -22.50 -3.25 -1.23
CA GLY A 60 -22.35 -3.35 0.23
C GLY A 60 -21.55 -2.22 0.86
N GLY A 61 -21.20 -1.17 0.12
CA GLY A 61 -20.59 0.03 0.67
C GLY A 61 -21.57 0.89 1.46
N ARG A 62 -21.09 2.02 1.96
CA ARG A 62 -21.92 3.04 2.64
C ARG A 62 -21.92 4.37 1.88
N ASP A 63 -21.32 4.42 0.70
CA ASP A 63 -21.14 5.63 -0.14
C ASP A 63 -20.65 6.85 0.66
N LEU A 64 -19.73 6.59 1.61
CA LEU A 64 -19.26 7.62 2.53
C LEU A 64 -18.59 8.76 1.77
N SER A 65 -18.93 9.97 2.19
CA SER A 65 -18.21 11.14 1.75
C SER A 65 -16.72 11.03 2.09
N LEU A 66 -15.89 11.71 1.31
CA LEU A 66 -14.46 11.74 1.55
C LEU A 66 -14.09 12.30 2.93
N MET A 67 -14.87 13.26 3.45
CA MET A 67 -14.65 13.82 4.79
C MET A 67 -15.01 12.83 5.89
N ASP A 68 -16.09 12.08 5.75
CA ASP A 68 -16.45 11.02 6.69
C ASP A 68 -15.39 9.91 6.69
N PHE A 69 -14.85 9.57 5.51
CA PHE A 69 -13.76 8.59 5.40
C PHE A 69 -12.45 9.08 6.04
N VAL A 70 -12.17 10.38 5.99
CA VAL A 70 -11.06 10.99 6.76
C VAL A 70 -11.29 10.84 8.26
N GLU A 71 -12.49 11.18 8.74
CA GLU A 71 -12.84 11.05 10.16
C GLU A 71 -12.77 9.59 10.64
N PHE A 72 -13.20 8.65 9.81
CA PHE A 72 -13.07 7.22 10.06
C PHE A 72 -11.60 6.80 10.25
N ASN A 73 -10.71 7.15 9.31
CA ASN A 73 -9.29 6.80 9.39
C ASN A 73 -8.59 7.44 10.60
N GLU A 74 -8.92 8.70 10.91
CA GLU A 74 -8.38 9.38 12.09
C GLU A 74 -8.81 8.68 13.37
N GLU A 75 -10.07 8.27 13.46
CA GLU A 75 -10.61 7.61 14.64
C GLU A 75 -10.03 6.18 14.80
N TYR A 76 -9.95 5.42 13.71
CA TYR A 76 -9.31 4.10 13.70
C TYR A 76 -7.88 4.17 14.22
N ALA A 77 -7.09 5.09 13.70
CA ALA A 77 -5.70 5.27 14.11
C ALA A 77 -5.58 5.83 15.54
N ARG A 78 -6.52 6.66 16.01
CA ARG A 78 -6.55 7.17 17.39
C ARG A 78 -6.70 6.04 18.41
N HIS A 79 -7.42 4.98 18.08
CA HIS A 79 -7.56 3.79 18.90
C HIS A 79 -6.35 2.81 18.79
N GLY A 80 -5.40 3.10 17.92
CA GLY A 80 -4.31 2.17 17.63
C GLY A 80 -4.76 0.97 16.81
N GLY A 81 -5.73 1.17 15.92
CA GLY A 81 -6.17 0.13 15.01
C GLY A 81 -4.98 -0.50 14.28
N PRO A 82 -4.91 -1.83 14.19
CA PRO A 82 -3.80 -2.52 13.53
C PRO A 82 -3.77 -2.22 12.04
N GLY A 83 -2.59 -2.37 11.43
CA GLY A 83 -2.46 -2.32 9.97
C GLY A 83 -3.38 -3.37 9.32
N ARG A 84 -4.15 -2.92 8.33
CA ARG A 84 -5.19 -3.73 7.68
C ARG A 84 -4.56 -4.76 6.74
N ALA A 85 -4.78 -6.05 7.00
CA ALA A 85 -4.29 -7.14 6.14
C ALA A 85 -4.94 -7.11 4.75
N GLY A 86 -6.22 -6.76 4.67
CA GLY A 86 -7.00 -6.67 3.43
C GLY A 86 -6.88 -5.35 2.66
N HIS A 87 -6.00 -4.43 3.07
CA HIS A 87 -5.95 -3.08 2.50
C HIS A 87 -5.72 -3.04 0.98
N ILE A 88 -4.93 -3.97 0.42
CA ILE A 88 -4.66 -4.07 -1.03
C ILE A 88 -5.95 -4.44 -1.78
N GLY A 89 -6.71 -5.41 -1.25
CA GLY A 89 -8.01 -5.77 -1.80
C GLY A 89 -8.99 -4.60 -1.77
N GLU A 90 -9.16 -3.98 -0.61
CA GLU A 90 -10.10 -2.89 -0.40
C GLU A 90 -9.79 -1.61 -1.19
N THR A 91 -8.50 -1.19 -1.19
CA THR A 91 -8.13 0.15 -1.70
C THR A 91 -7.64 0.14 -3.14
N LEU A 92 -7.21 -1.00 -3.67
CA LEU A 92 -6.69 -1.13 -5.02
C LEU A 92 -7.54 -2.03 -5.90
N MET A 93 -7.76 -3.29 -5.46
CA MET A 93 -8.42 -4.26 -6.34
C MET A 93 -9.92 -4.00 -6.46
N ALA A 94 -10.63 -3.76 -5.38
CA ALA A 94 -12.06 -3.50 -5.44
C ALA A 94 -12.43 -2.25 -6.25
N PRO A 95 -11.78 -1.08 -6.10
CA PRO A 95 -12.01 0.05 -6.99
C PRO A 95 -11.73 -0.27 -8.48
N THR A 96 -10.73 -1.13 -8.73
CA THR A 96 -10.41 -1.57 -10.09
C THR A 96 -11.52 -2.47 -10.66
N ILE A 97 -12.04 -3.43 -9.88
CA ILE A 97 -13.16 -4.29 -10.27
C ILE A 97 -14.43 -3.43 -10.47
N LEU A 98 -14.71 -2.49 -9.58
CA LEU A 98 -15.86 -1.59 -9.69
C LEU A 98 -15.81 -0.76 -10.98
N ALA A 99 -14.63 -0.30 -11.39
CA ALA A 99 -14.46 0.55 -12.57
C ALA A 99 -14.36 -0.20 -13.90
N TYR A 100 -13.76 -1.40 -13.90
CA TYR A 100 -13.39 -2.11 -15.14
C TYR A 100 -13.87 -3.56 -15.19
N GLY A 101 -14.34 -4.13 -14.08
CA GLY A 101 -14.83 -5.50 -14.01
C GLY A 101 -16.23 -5.65 -14.60
N THR A 102 -16.54 -6.86 -15.06
CA THR A 102 -17.90 -7.28 -15.42
C THR A 102 -18.76 -7.45 -14.17
N GLU A 103 -20.08 -7.46 -14.33
CA GLU A 103 -20.99 -7.74 -13.19
C GLU A 103 -20.71 -9.09 -12.54
N ALA A 104 -20.42 -10.12 -13.33
CA ALA A 104 -20.05 -11.44 -12.81
C ALA A 104 -18.76 -11.40 -11.95
N GLN A 105 -17.77 -10.59 -12.34
CA GLN A 105 -16.56 -10.39 -11.55
C GLN A 105 -16.83 -9.59 -10.26
N LYS A 106 -17.69 -8.58 -10.30
CA LYS A 106 -18.12 -7.83 -9.12
C LYS A 106 -18.84 -8.74 -8.11
N GLU A 107 -19.80 -9.55 -8.61
CA GLU A 107 -20.52 -10.52 -7.78
C GLU A 107 -19.60 -11.60 -7.19
N CYS A 108 -18.56 -12.01 -7.90
CA CYS A 108 -17.62 -13.04 -7.47
C CYS A 108 -16.64 -12.52 -6.40
N PHE A 109 -15.97 -11.40 -6.68
CA PHE A 109 -14.78 -10.99 -5.90
C PHE A 109 -15.05 -9.94 -4.81
N LEU A 110 -16.03 -9.03 -5.01
CA LEU A 110 -16.25 -7.97 -4.01
C LEU A 110 -16.71 -8.51 -2.64
N PRO A 111 -17.58 -9.55 -2.56
CA PRO A 111 -17.99 -10.08 -1.26
C PRO A 111 -16.84 -10.61 -0.39
N GLY A 112 -15.87 -11.32 -0.97
CA GLY A 112 -14.70 -11.85 -0.23
C GLY A 112 -13.83 -10.72 0.34
N ILE A 113 -13.59 -9.67 -0.46
CA ILE A 113 -12.88 -8.47 0.00
C ILE A 113 -13.69 -7.75 1.09
N LYS A 114 -14.98 -7.54 0.86
CA LYS A 114 -15.90 -6.82 1.75
C LYS A 114 -16.00 -7.45 3.14
N ASN A 115 -16.00 -8.78 3.20
CA ASN A 115 -16.11 -9.53 4.44
C ASN A 115 -14.74 -9.79 5.10
N GLY A 116 -13.64 -9.36 4.48
CA GLY A 116 -12.28 -9.60 4.98
C GLY A 116 -11.87 -11.08 4.96
N THR A 117 -12.56 -11.91 4.17
CA THR A 117 -12.29 -13.35 4.04
C THR A 117 -11.25 -13.67 3.00
N GLU A 118 -11.08 -12.80 2.00
CA GLU A 118 -10.09 -12.92 0.94
C GLU A 118 -9.10 -11.76 0.98
N LEU A 119 -7.83 -12.10 1.09
CA LEU A 119 -6.72 -11.16 1.06
C LEU A 119 -6.07 -11.15 -0.32
N TRP A 120 -5.66 -9.97 -0.76
CA TRP A 120 -5.14 -9.74 -2.11
C TRP A 120 -3.75 -9.15 -2.09
N CYS A 121 -2.91 -9.55 -3.05
CA CYS A 121 -1.60 -8.95 -3.24
C CYS A 121 -1.37 -8.53 -4.70
N GLN A 122 -0.33 -7.71 -4.92
CA GLN A 122 -0.02 -7.06 -6.18
C GLN A 122 1.19 -7.66 -6.87
N GLY A 123 0.99 -8.30 -8.02
CA GLY A 123 2.04 -8.89 -8.86
C GLY A 123 2.44 -7.99 -10.03
N TYR A 124 3.12 -6.87 -9.77
CA TYR A 124 3.55 -5.93 -10.82
C TYR A 124 5.02 -6.06 -11.14
N SER A 125 5.89 -5.71 -10.19
CA SER A 125 7.33 -5.65 -10.39
C SER A 125 7.95 -6.99 -10.74
N GLU A 126 8.97 -6.97 -11.56
CA GLU A 126 9.82 -8.12 -11.89
C GLU A 126 11.28 -7.76 -11.59
N PRO A 127 12.21 -8.72 -11.49
CA PRO A 127 13.62 -8.44 -11.22
C PRO A 127 14.24 -7.38 -12.14
N ASN A 128 13.78 -7.30 -13.39
CA ASN A 128 14.25 -6.33 -14.39
C ASN A 128 13.18 -5.28 -14.78
N ALA A 129 12.05 -5.22 -14.12
CA ALA A 129 10.95 -4.32 -14.45
C ALA A 129 10.30 -3.73 -13.17
N GLY A 130 10.96 -2.76 -12.55
CA GLY A 130 10.45 -1.99 -11.43
C GLY A 130 10.04 -0.59 -11.90
N SER A 131 10.94 0.39 -11.88
CA SER A 131 10.66 1.74 -12.40
C SER A 131 10.28 1.73 -13.89
N ASP A 132 10.86 0.84 -14.69
CA ASP A 132 10.45 0.56 -16.07
C ASP A 132 9.46 -0.61 -16.10
N LEU A 133 8.28 -0.41 -15.49
CA LEU A 133 7.23 -1.42 -15.42
C LEU A 133 6.75 -1.88 -16.80
N SER A 134 6.92 -1.06 -17.84
CA SER A 134 6.55 -1.44 -19.21
C SER A 134 7.39 -2.58 -19.79
N ASN A 135 8.52 -2.92 -19.17
CA ASN A 135 9.42 -3.99 -19.60
C ASN A 135 9.13 -5.37 -18.96
N ILE A 136 7.87 -5.66 -18.70
CA ILE A 136 7.39 -6.91 -18.11
C ILE A 136 7.66 -8.09 -19.04
N ASN A 137 8.16 -9.19 -18.48
CA ASN A 137 8.48 -10.42 -19.17
C ASN A 137 7.61 -11.63 -18.77
N THR A 138 6.89 -11.57 -17.63
CA THR A 138 5.90 -12.59 -17.27
C THR A 138 4.91 -12.75 -18.42
N LYS A 139 4.71 -14.00 -18.89
CA LYS A 139 3.86 -14.35 -20.02
C LYS A 139 2.54 -14.91 -19.55
N ALA A 140 1.49 -14.66 -20.31
CA ALA A 140 0.22 -15.31 -20.17
C ALA A 140 -0.29 -15.74 -21.54
N ARG A 141 -0.81 -16.95 -21.67
CA ARG A 141 -1.42 -17.47 -22.91
C ARG A 141 -2.78 -18.08 -22.58
N LEU A 142 -3.75 -17.85 -23.43
CA LEU A 142 -5.06 -18.45 -23.25
C LEU A 142 -5.07 -19.84 -23.89
N GLU A 143 -5.32 -20.86 -23.08
CA GLU A 143 -5.40 -22.27 -23.51
C GLU A 143 -6.79 -22.82 -23.12
N GLY A 144 -7.70 -22.88 -24.10
CA GLY A 144 -9.08 -23.29 -23.84
C GLY A 144 -9.82 -22.31 -22.93
N ASP A 145 -10.14 -22.74 -21.73
CA ASP A 145 -10.88 -21.99 -20.69
C ASP A 145 -9.98 -21.41 -19.59
N HIS A 146 -8.64 -21.51 -19.75
CA HIS A 146 -7.67 -21.02 -18.76
C HIS A 146 -6.59 -20.14 -19.38
N TRP A 147 -6.18 -19.14 -18.64
CA TRP A 147 -4.90 -18.47 -18.82
C TRP A 147 -3.81 -19.32 -18.16
N VAL A 148 -2.73 -19.54 -18.88
CA VAL A 148 -1.52 -20.22 -18.37
C VAL A 148 -0.42 -19.17 -18.25
N ILE A 149 0.17 -19.07 -17.04
CA ILE A 149 1.06 -17.97 -16.66
C ILE A 149 2.44 -18.54 -16.32
N ASP A 150 3.48 -17.96 -16.93
CA ASP A 150 4.88 -18.30 -16.69
C ASP A 150 5.70 -17.04 -16.43
N GLY A 151 6.46 -17.00 -15.36
CA GLY A 151 7.32 -15.86 -15.04
C GLY A 151 7.61 -15.70 -13.57
N GLN A 152 8.04 -14.50 -13.19
CA GLN A 152 8.38 -14.17 -11.81
C GLN A 152 7.94 -12.74 -11.48
N LYS A 153 7.34 -12.56 -10.30
CA LYS A 153 7.10 -11.28 -9.68
C LYS A 153 7.97 -11.12 -8.44
N ILE A 154 8.30 -9.89 -8.10
CA ILE A 154 9.14 -9.57 -6.93
C ILE A 154 8.58 -8.34 -6.21
N TRP A 155 8.91 -8.20 -4.95
CA TRP A 155 8.42 -7.14 -4.06
C TRP A 155 6.90 -7.18 -3.88
N THR A 156 6.32 -8.39 -3.94
CA THR A 156 4.91 -8.60 -3.73
C THR A 156 4.61 -8.59 -2.23
N SER A 157 3.95 -7.53 -1.77
CA SER A 157 3.60 -7.37 -0.36
C SER A 157 2.61 -8.46 0.07
N LEU A 158 2.89 -9.12 1.18
CA LEU A 158 2.02 -10.10 1.85
C LEU A 158 1.53 -11.26 0.97
N ALA A 159 2.25 -11.63 -0.10
CA ALA A 159 1.83 -12.73 -0.97
C ALA A 159 1.65 -14.06 -0.21
N HIS A 160 2.49 -14.31 0.80
CA HIS A 160 2.43 -15.51 1.64
C HIS A 160 1.23 -15.55 2.61
N GLU A 161 0.52 -14.43 2.77
CA GLU A 161 -0.70 -14.31 3.58
C GLU A 161 -1.95 -14.14 2.71
N SER A 162 -1.78 -13.94 1.39
CA SER A 162 -2.86 -13.60 0.47
C SER A 162 -3.48 -14.84 -0.19
N ASP A 163 -4.76 -14.74 -0.53
CA ASP A 163 -5.50 -15.76 -1.26
C ASP A 163 -5.44 -15.52 -2.77
N TRP A 164 -5.39 -14.24 -3.18
CA TRP A 164 -5.41 -13.81 -4.57
C TRP A 164 -4.27 -12.85 -4.90
N ILE A 165 -3.78 -12.95 -6.14
CA ILE A 165 -2.84 -11.99 -6.72
C ILE A 165 -3.39 -11.42 -8.02
N PHE A 166 -3.33 -10.10 -8.19
CA PHE A 166 -3.54 -9.51 -9.51
C PHE A 166 -2.22 -9.28 -10.22
N VAL A 167 -2.13 -9.74 -11.46
CA VAL A 167 -0.88 -9.84 -12.23
C VAL A 167 -0.99 -9.08 -13.54
N ILE A 168 0.02 -8.29 -13.87
CA ILE A 168 0.22 -7.79 -15.23
C ILE A 168 1.13 -8.77 -15.95
N ALA A 169 0.70 -9.30 -17.10
CA ALA A 169 1.46 -10.22 -17.90
C ALA A 169 1.34 -9.88 -19.40
N ARG A 170 2.27 -10.40 -20.20
CA ARG A 170 2.27 -10.23 -21.65
C ARG A 170 1.57 -11.39 -22.33
N ALA A 171 0.46 -11.10 -23.00
CA ALA A 171 -0.35 -12.10 -23.69
C ALA A 171 -0.12 -12.14 -25.20
N GLU A 172 0.26 -11.02 -25.83
CA GLU A 172 0.51 -10.98 -27.27
C GLU A 172 2.00 -11.19 -27.57
N GLU A 173 2.30 -12.26 -28.28
CA GLU A 173 3.67 -12.60 -28.66
C GLU A 173 4.28 -11.55 -29.60
N GLY A 174 5.55 -11.22 -29.39
CA GLY A 174 6.27 -10.22 -30.18
C GLY A 174 5.98 -8.77 -29.83
N THR A 175 5.02 -8.48 -28.94
CA THR A 175 4.77 -7.13 -28.44
C THR A 175 5.82 -6.68 -27.42
N LYS A 176 5.97 -5.37 -27.23
CA LYS A 176 6.92 -4.76 -26.31
C LYS A 176 6.30 -3.55 -25.62
N GLY A 177 6.93 -3.15 -24.52
CA GLY A 177 6.49 -1.95 -23.80
C GLY A 177 5.09 -2.14 -23.22
N ARG A 178 4.18 -1.27 -23.57
CA ARG A 178 2.81 -1.21 -23.05
C ARG A 178 1.80 -2.06 -23.81
N ASP A 179 2.18 -2.56 -24.97
CA ASP A 179 1.29 -3.27 -25.88
C ASP A 179 1.16 -4.73 -25.47
N GLY A 180 0.02 -5.37 -25.77
CA GLY A 180 -0.23 -6.80 -25.57
C GLY A 180 -0.22 -7.26 -24.11
N LEU A 181 -0.43 -6.35 -23.16
CA LEU A 181 -0.51 -6.68 -21.74
C LEU A 181 -1.95 -7.01 -21.33
N VAL A 182 -2.08 -7.96 -20.42
CA VAL A 182 -3.33 -8.35 -19.74
C VAL A 182 -3.22 -8.07 -18.24
N PHE A 183 -4.38 -7.89 -17.61
CA PHE A 183 -4.52 -7.78 -16.17
C PHE A 183 -5.35 -8.97 -15.67
N LEU A 184 -4.72 -9.90 -14.96
CA LEU A 184 -5.29 -11.18 -14.55
C LEU A 184 -5.46 -11.28 -13.04
N LEU A 185 -6.56 -11.90 -12.61
CA LEU A 185 -6.80 -12.29 -11.22
C LEU A 185 -6.47 -13.78 -11.08
N VAL A 186 -5.56 -14.11 -10.17
CA VAL A 186 -4.98 -15.44 -10.03
C VAL A 186 -5.12 -15.89 -8.58
N GLU A 187 -5.70 -17.07 -8.35
CA GLU A 187 -5.71 -17.71 -7.04
C GLU A 187 -4.30 -18.19 -6.70
N LEU A 188 -3.85 -17.95 -5.48
CA LEU A 188 -2.48 -18.28 -5.07
C LEU A 188 -2.33 -19.74 -4.61
N ASP A 189 -3.37 -20.34 -4.02
CA ASP A 189 -3.34 -21.74 -3.54
C ASP A 189 -3.57 -22.70 -4.71
N GLN A 190 -2.56 -22.89 -5.53
CA GLN A 190 -2.60 -23.81 -6.66
C GLN A 190 -1.21 -24.34 -7.03
N PRO A 191 -1.13 -25.51 -7.74
CA PRO A 191 0.12 -25.96 -8.33
C PRO A 191 0.70 -24.95 -9.31
N GLY A 192 2.03 -24.84 -9.34
CA GLY A 192 2.74 -23.94 -10.26
C GLY A 192 2.98 -22.53 -9.70
N ILE A 193 2.56 -22.25 -8.48
CA ILE A 193 2.93 -21.01 -7.77
C ILE A 193 3.87 -21.36 -6.61
N ASP A 194 5.01 -20.67 -6.55
CA ASP A 194 5.98 -20.76 -5.45
C ASP A 194 6.24 -19.37 -4.90
N ILE A 195 5.92 -19.17 -3.62
CA ILE A 195 6.03 -17.90 -2.92
C ILE A 195 7.21 -17.97 -1.96
N ARG A 196 8.15 -17.03 -2.10
CA ARG A 196 9.36 -16.98 -1.28
C ARG A 196 9.49 -15.64 -0.58
N PRO A 197 9.34 -15.60 0.76
CA PRO A 197 9.55 -14.39 1.54
C PRO A 197 10.97 -13.83 1.39
N ILE A 198 11.08 -12.52 1.27
CA ILE A 198 12.35 -11.78 1.20
C ILE A 198 12.65 -11.23 2.58
N HIS A 199 13.66 -11.79 3.24
CA HIS A 199 14.11 -11.29 4.53
C HIS A 199 14.83 -9.95 4.37
N GLN A 200 14.30 -8.94 5.04
CA GLN A 200 14.81 -7.57 5.00
C GLN A 200 15.77 -7.28 6.15
N ILE A 201 16.54 -6.22 6.02
CA ILE A 201 17.45 -5.76 7.07
C ILE A 201 16.72 -5.31 8.35
N SER A 202 15.42 -4.96 8.23
CA SER A 202 14.51 -4.66 9.35
C SER A 202 14.14 -5.89 10.20
N GLY A 203 14.52 -7.10 9.74
CA GLY A 203 14.16 -8.36 10.39
C GLY A 203 12.78 -8.90 10.00
N THR A 204 12.07 -8.22 9.12
CA THR A 204 10.73 -8.56 8.63
C THR A 204 10.78 -9.21 7.23
N ALA A 205 9.71 -9.82 6.77
CA ALA A 205 9.63 -10.54 5.50
C ALA A 205 8.30 -10.32 4.76
N GLU A 206 7.73 -9.14 4.87
CA GLU A 206 6.46 -8.78 4.24
C GLU A 206 6.48 -8.77 2.71
N PHE A 207 7.65 -8.68 2.08
CA PHE A 207 7.79 -8.75 0.62
C PHE A 207 8.18 -10.16 0.15
N ASN A 208 7.70 -10.52 -1.04
CA ASN A 208 7.90 -11.85 -1.59
C ASN A 208 8.37 -11.82 -3.05
N GLU A 209 9.10 -12.86 -3.44
CA GLU A 209 9.18 -13.32 -4.81
C GLU A 209 8.03 -14.31 -5.05
N VAL A 210 7.37 -14.19 -6.21
CA VAL A 210 6.30 -15.10 -6.62
C VAL A 210 6.67 -15.68 -8.00
N TYR A 211 6.88 -16.98 -8.07
CA TYR A 211 7.22 -17.71 -9.28
C TYR A 211 5.98 -18.37 -9.85
N PHE A 212 5.79 -18.24 -11.15
CA PHE A 212 4.72 -18.87 -11.90
C PHE A 212 5.33 -19.87 -12.89
N THR A 213 4.92 -21.12 -12.80
CA THR A 213 5.31 -22.22 -13.71
C THR A 213 4.03 -22.91 -14.14
N GLU A 214 3.52 -22.58 -15.31
CA GLU A 214 2.23 -23.06 -15.82
C GLU A 214 1.07 -22.81 -14.83
N ALA A 215 1.15 -21.73 -14.04
CA ALA A 215 0.06 -21.35 -13.13
C ALA A 215 -1.19 -20.96 -13.92
N LYS A 216 -2.37 -21.21 -13.36
CA LYS A 216 -3.63 -21.06 -14.09
C LYS A 216 -4.50 -19.95 -13.51
N ALA A 217 -5.23 -19.28 -14.38
CA ALA A 217 -6.37 -18.45 -14.03
C ALA A 217 -7.52 -18.75 -14.99
N GLU A 218 -8.76 -18.72 -14.52
CA GLU A 218 -9.90 -18.91 -15.42
C GLU A 218 -9.93 -17.87 -16.53
N ALA A 219 -10.43 -18.23 -17.71
CA ALA A 219 -10.50 -17.30 -18.85
C ALA A 219 -11.25 -16.00 -18.51
N GLY A 220 -12.27 -16.10 -17.63
CA GLY A 220 -13.06 -14.98 -17.16
C GLY A 220 -12.37 -14.08 -16.12
N ASN A 221 -11.19 -14.45 -15.63
CA ASN A 221 -10.44 -13.68 -14.62
C ASN A 221 -9.54 -12.58 -15.22
N ILE A 222 -9.74 -12.22 -16.48
CA ILE A 222 -9.13 -11.02 -17.07
C ILE A 222 -10.00 -9.79 -16.74
N ILE A 223 -9.40 -8.74 -16.23
CA ILE A 223 -10.04 -7.43 -16.10
C ILE A 223 -9.82 -6.66 -17.41
N GLY A 224 -10.89 -6.21 -18.03
CA GLY A 224 -10.87 -5.62 -19.36
C GLY A 224 -10.57 -6.65 -20.46
N GLU A 225 -9.88 -6.24 -21.52
CA GLU A 225 -9.55 -7.05 -22.67
C GLU A 225 -8.01 -7.22 -22.85
N VAL A 226 -7.61 -8.14 -23.73
CA VAL A 226 -6.20 -8.29 -24.14
C VAL A 226 -5.71 -6.96 -24.73
N GLY A 227 -4.56 -6.49 -24.28
CA GLY A 227 -3.99 -5.19 -24.65
C GLY A 227 -4.38 -4.03 -23.71
N GLU A 228 -5.41 -4.17 -22.87
CA GLU A 228 -5.82 -3.13 -21.92
C GLU A 228 -5.06 -3.20 -20.58
N GLY A 229 -4.28 -4.24 -20.30
CA GLY A 229 -3.62 -4.44 -19.01
C GLY A 229 -2.81 -3.23 -18.53
N TRP A 230 -2.13 -2.51 -19.43
CA TRP A 230 -1.40 -1.30 -19.06
C TRP A 230 -2.33 -0.17 -18.59
N LYS A 231 -3.43 0.06 -19.28
CA LYS A 231 -4.42 1.09 -18.95
C LYS A 231 -5.00 0.84 -17.56
N ILE A 232 -5.39 -0.40 -17.29
CA ILE A 232 -5.98 -0.83 -16.02
C ILE A 232 -4.95 -0.71 -14.88
N ALA A 233 -3.73 -1.18 -15.11
CA ALA A 233 -2.66 -1.06 -14.14
C ALA A 233 -2.36 0.40 -13.74
N MET A 234 -2.37 1.32 -14.71
CA MET A 234 -2.16 2.74 -14.44
C MET A 234 -3.34 3.39 -13.72
N ALA A 235 -4.56 2.94 -13.98
CA ALA A 235 -5.76 3.39 -13.27
C ALA A 235 -5.71 2.94 -11.80
N LEU A 236 -5.36 1.66 -11.54
CA LEU A 236 -5.18 1.14 -10.20
C LEU A 236 -4.17 1.97 -9.39
N LEU A 237 -3.01 2.29 -9.95
CA LEU A 237 -2.01 3.16 -9.31
C LEU A 237 -2.53 4.60 -9.07
N GLY A 238 -3.62 4.99 -9.74
CA GLY A 238 -4.33 6.24 -9.47
C GLY A 238 -5.13 6.18 -8.16
N PHE A 239 -5.75 5.06 -7.86
CA PHE A 239 -6.52 4.85 -6.63
C PHE A 239 -5.61 4.88 -5.38
N GLU A 240 -4.39 4.38 -5.47
CA GLU A 240 -3.39 4.41 -4.39
C GLU A 240 -3.11 5.82 -3.84
N ARG A 241 -3.28 6.86 -4.66
CA ARG A 241 -2.97 8.25 -4.30
C ARG A 241 -4.09 9.00 -3.58
N GLY A 242 -5.15 8.30 -3.20
CA GLY A 242 -6.34 8.86 -2.57
C GLY A 242 -6.26 9.00 -1.05
N ALA A 243 -7.36 8.66 -0.39
CA ALA A 243 -7.56 8.81 1.05
C ALA A 243 -6.65 7.94 1.94
N SER A 244 -6.03 6.88 1.39
CA SER A 244 -5.05 6.03 2.11
C SER A 244 -3.89 6.83 2.71
N THR A 245 -3.52 7.95 2.10
CA THR A 245 -2.44 8.83 2.61
C THR A 245 -2.76 9.44 3.98
N LEU A 246 -4.02 9.52 4.38
CA LEU A 246 -4.42 10.06 5.69
C LEU A 246 -4.24 9.05 6.81
N GLY A 247 -4.57 7.78 6.59
CA GLY A 247 -4.27 6.70 7.54
C GLY A 247 -2.76 6.60 7.82
N GLN A 248 -1.93 6.67 6.78
CA GLN A 248 -0.48 6.69 6.90
C GLN A 248 0.04 7.86 7.77
N GLN A 249 -0.54 9.06 7.65
CA GLN A 249 -0.15 10.20 8.46
C GLN A 249 -0.40 9.99 9.96
N MET A 250 -1.41 9.22 10.33
CA MET A 250 -1.67 8.90 11.73
C MET A 250 -0.63 7.92 12.28
N MET A 251 -0.16 6.98 11.47
CA MET A 251 0.95 6.12 11.85
C MET A 251 2.23 6.93 12.07
N PHE A 252 2.54 7.84 11.17
CA PHE A 252 3.66 8.77 11.31
C PHE A 252 3.55 9.64 12.58
N GLN A 253 2.32 10.02 12.98
CA GLN A 253 2.11 10.73 14.24
C GLN A 253 2.47 9.86 15.44
N ASN A 254 2.14 8.57 15.39
CA ASN A 254 2.46 7.64 16.48
C ASN A 254 3.96 7.40 16.60
N GLU A 255 4.66 7.26 15.47
CA GLU A 255 6.13 7.15 15.44
C GLU A 255 6.80 8.41 16.00
N LEU A 256 6.33 9.59 15.60
CA LEU A 256 6.81 10.86 16.16
C LEU A 256 6.52 10.97 17.66
N ASN A 257 5.35 10.52 18.12
CA ASN A 257 5.02 10.48 19.55
C ASN A 257 5.95 9.53 20.33
N LEU A 258 6.30 8.39 19.74
CA LEU A 258 7.28 7.46 20.33
C LEU A 258 8.66 8.09 20.42
N ILE A 259 9.13 8.80 19.40
CA ILE A 259 10.40 9.56 19.42
C ILE A 259 10.37 10.61 20.54
N ILE A 260 9.27 11.37 20.67
CA ILE A 260 9.12 12.39 21.73
C ILE A 260 9.14 11.73 23.10
N LYS A 261 8.43 10.61 23.26
CA LYS A 261 8.44 9.85 24.52
C LYS A 261 9.85 9.41 24.89
N THR A 262 10.54 8.77 23.97
CA THR A 262 11.93 8.29 24.17
C THR A 262 12.87 9.45 24.51
N ALA A 263 12.76 10.60 23.83
CA ALA A 263 13.57 11.78 24.13
C ALA A 263 13.36 12.31 25.56
N ASN A 264 12.12 12.24 26.06
CA ASN A 264 11.81 12.65 27.44
C ASN A 264 12.35 11.63 28.46
N GLU A 265 12.21 10.34 28.18
CA GLU A 265 12.63 9.26 29.11
C GLU A 265 14.16 9.18 29.28
N ASN A 266 14.93 9.44 28.22
CA ASN A 266 16.39 9.40 28.25
C ASN A 266 17.05 10.78 28.48
N GLY A 267 16.27 11.84 28.73
CA GLY A 267 16.75 13.19 29.01
C GLY A 267 17.26 13.97 27.80
N ARG A 268 17.17 13.44 26.59
CA ARG A 268 17.62 14.12 25.36
C ARG A 268 16.64 15.19 24.85
N ALA A 269 15.45 15.26 25.45
CA ALA A 269 14.49 16.33 25.15
C ALA A 269 15.04 17.73 25.50
N ASP A 270 16.07 17.83 26.34
CA ASP A 270 16.69 19.11 26.72
C ASP A 270 17.77 19.56 25.71
N ASP A 271 18.20 18.71 24.77
CA ASP A 271 19.11 19.08 23.68
C ASP A 271 18.41 20.04 22.70
N PRO A 272 18.89 21.29 22.56
CA PRO A 272 18.22 22.27 21.69
C PRO A 272 18.18 21.86 20.22
N SER A 273 19.16 21.09 19.74
CA SER A 273 19.22 20.61 18.36
C SER A 273 18.14 19.54 18.12
N LEU A 274 18.01 18.58 19.01
CA LEU A 274 16.97 17.54 18.92
C LEU A 274 15.58 18.14 19.07
N ARG A 275 15.36 19.06 20.02
CA ARG A 275 14.09 19.78 20.17
C ARG A 275 13.68 20.50 18.88
N ARG A 276 14.61 21.18 18.22
CA ARG A 276 14.35 21.85 16.92
C ARG A 276 13.94 20.85 15.87
N ARG A 277 14.65 19.73 15.71
CA ARG A 277 14.33 18.69 14.72
C ARG A 277 12.99 17.99 15.01
N ILE A 278 12.65 17.76 16.26
CA ILE A 278 11.33 17.25 16.67
C ILE A 278 10.23 18.25 16.26
N ALA A 279 10.44 19.55 16.50
CA ALA A 279 9.48 20.59 16.09
C ALA A 279 9.35 20.67 14.56
N GLU A 280 10.45 20.57 13.81
CA GLU A 280 10.45 20.51 12.35
C GLU A 280 9.71 19.27 11.83
N ALA A 281 9.90 18.09 12.43
CA ALA A 281 9.17 16.87 12.11
C ALA A 281 7.66 17.05 12.36
N HIS A 282 7.26 17.61 13.50
CA HIS A 282 5.87 17.91 13.79
C HIS A 282 5.25 18.89 12.78
N ALA A 283 5.97 19.96 12.42
CA ALA A 283 5.52 20.92 11.42
C ALA A 283 5.35 20.26 10.04
N GLY A 284 6.30 19.41 9.63
CA GLY A 284 6.24 18.64 8.38
C GLY A 284 5.02 17.73 8.31
N LEU A 285 4.69 17.05 9.39
CA LEU A 285 3.49 16.20 9.48
C LEU A 285 2.19 17.02 9.35
N LYS A 286 2.13 18.21 9.96
CA LYS A 286 0.99 19.13 9.77
C LYS A 286 0.87 19.62 8.32
N VAL A 287 2.00 19.91 7.65
CA VAL A 287 2.03 20.28 6.22
C VAL A 287 1.49 19.13 5.36
N MET A 288 1.87 17.87 5.64
CA MET A 288 1.31 16.71 4.94
C MET A 288 -0.21 16.66 5.06
N ARG A 289 -0.74 16.83 6.28
CA ARG A 289 -2.18 16.83 6.53
C ARG A 289 -2.88 17.94 5.74
N TYR A 290 -2.37 19.16 5.76
CA TYR A 290 -2.98 20.27 5.00
C TYR A 290 -2.92 20.02 3.50
N ASN A 291 -1.83 19.42 3.00
CA ASN A 291 -1.73 19.07 1.58
C ASN A 291 -2.73 17.97 1.21
N ALA A 292 -2.89 16.95 2.06
CA ALA A 292 -3.90 15.92 1.84
C ALA A 292 -5.31 16.51 1.78
N LEU A 293 -5.68 17.39 2.70
CA LEU A 293 -6.99 18.09 2.66
C LEU A 293 -7.16 18.93 1.38
N ARG A 294 -6.09 19.56 0.88
CA ARG A 294 -6.13 20.28 -0.41
C ARG A 294 -6.35 19.34 -1.59
N MET A 295 -5.67 18.20 -1.58
CA MET A 295 -5.87 17.15 -2.61
C MET A 295 -7.33 16.72 -2.67
N LEU A 296 -7.94 16.46 -1.54
CA LEU A 296 -9.34 16.04 -1.43
C LEU A 296 -10.32 17.08 -2.01
N ASN A 297 -10.07 18.37 -1.76
CA ASN A 297 -10.90 19.44 -2.32
C ASN A 297 -10.70 19.65 -3.84
N GLY A 298 -9.58 19.19 -4.39
CA GLY A 298 -9.25 19.36 -5.81
C GLY A 298 -9.71 18.23 -6.74
N THR A 299 -10.28 17.14 -6.20
CA THR A 299 -10.67 15.93 -6.96
C THR A 299 -12.15 15.91 -7.38
N GLN A 300 -12.81 17.06 -7.53
CA GLN A 300 -14.26 17.13 -7.86
C GLN A 300 -14.63 16.50 -9.20
N ASP A 301 -13.68 16.27 -10.10
CA ASP A 301 -13.88 15.69 -11.45
C ASP A 301 -13.14 14.35 -11.66
N GLY A 302 -12.64 13.71 -10.59
CA GLY A 302 -11.91 12.44 -10.68
C GLY A 302 -10.47 12.57 -11.20
N SER A 303 -9.98 13.78 -11.48
CA SER A 303 -8.58 14.01 -11.88
C SER A 303 -7.65 14.13 -10.66
N THR A 304 -6.41 13.65 -10.80
CA THR A 304 -5.40 13.85 -9.76
C THR A 304 -5.08 15.35 -9.65
N SER A 305 -5.32 15.94 -8.48
CA SER A 305 -4.96 17.34 -8.24
C SER A 305 -3.44 17.54 -8.38
N LYS A 306 -3.02 18.76 -8.75
CA LYS A 306 -1.57 19.09 -8.86
C LYS A 306 -0.84 18.87 -7.54
N GLU A 307 -1.51 19.08 -6.43
CA GLU A 307 -1.03 18.85 -5.07
C GLU A 307 -0.72 17.37 -4.80
N GLY A 308 -1.45 16.45 -5.45
CA GLY A 308 -1.22 15.01 -5.34
C GLY A 308 0.14 14.57 -5.84
N TYR A 309 0.70 15.25 -6.85
CA TYR A 309 2.00 14.88 -7.40
C TYR A 309 3.18 15.07 -6.44
N ILE A 310 3.09 16.01 -5.50
CA ILE A 310 4.17 16.25 -4.52
C ILE A 310 4.04 15.39 -3.26
N SER A 311 2.89 14.76 -3.03
CA SER A 311 2.61 14.05 -1.78
C SER A 311 3.65 12.96 -1.51
N LYS A 312 3.88 12.05 -2.47
CA LYS A 312 4.79 10.92 -2.30
C LYS A 312 6.22 11.34 -2.01
N ILE A 313 6.79 12.26 -2.77
CA ILE A 313 8.17 12.69 -2.56
C ILE A 313 8.35 13.43 -1.22
N PHE A 314 7.31 14.15 -0.77
CA PHE A 314 7.34 14.86 0.50
C PHE A 314 7.32 13.89 1.67
N TRP A 315 6.33 12.98 1.75
CA TRP A 315 6.22 12.08 2.88
C TRP A 315 7.37 11.08 2.95
N ALA A 316 7.82 10.54 1.82
CA ALA A 316 8.91 9.58 1.77
C ALA A 316 10.25 10.19 2.24
N THR A 317 10.50 11.46 1.90
CA THR A 317 11.68 12.17 2.38
C THR A 317 11.57 12.49 3.87
N TRP A 318 10.40 12.97 4.28
CA TRP A 318 10.13 13.31 5.69
C TRP A 318 10.25 12.07 6.60
N HIS A 319 9.69 10.93 6.20
CA HIS A 319 9.71 9.69 6.98
C HIS A 319 11.13 9.12 7.11
N ARG A 320 11.90 9.17 6.02
CA ARG A 320 13.32 8.84 6.08
C ARG A 320 14.06 9.72 7.09
N ASP A 321 13.82 11.04 7.08
CA ASP A 321 14.46 11.99 7.98
C ASP A 321 13.95 11.82 9.43
N LEU A 322 12.72 11.33 9.62
CA LEU A 322 12.19 10.90 10.93
C LEU A 322 12.98 9.70 11.47
N GLY A 323 13.31 8.73 10.64
CA GLY A 323 14.16 7.59 11.01
C GLY A 323 15.55 8.04 11.48
N GLU A 324 16.18 9.02 10.79
CA GLU A 324 17.43 9.63 11.24
C GLU A 324 17.29 10.30 12.61
N LEU A 325 16.19 11.03 12.81
CA LEU A 325 15.90 11.67 14.10
C LEU A 325 15.73 10.63 15.22
N ALA A 326 15.08 9.50 14.91
CA ALA A 326 14.91 8.40 15.87
C ALA A 326 16.25 7.87 16.38
N MET A 327 17.21 7.62 15.48
CA MET A 327 18.56 7.16 15.86
C MET A 327 19.29 8.20 16.71
N ASP A 328 19.22 9.48 16.33
CA ASP A 328 19.85 10.54 17.10
C ASP A 328 19.22 10.69 18.49
N VAL A 329 17.90 10.46 18.63
CA VAL A 329 17.22 10.49 19.94
C VAL A 329 17.61 9.30 20.80
N ILE A 330 17.75 8.10 20.27
CA ILE A 330 18.25 6.93 21.01
C ILE A 330 19.72 7.19 21.44
N GLY A 331 20.53 7.74 20.55
CA GLY A 331 21.95 8.01 20.81
C GLY A 331 22.82 6.76 20.66
N ALA A 332 23.74 6.52 21.58
CA ALA A 332 24.70 5.40 21.51
C ALA A 332 24.01 4.02 21.51
N ASP A 333 22.87 3.91 22.16
CA ASP A 333 22.10 2.66 22.24
C ASP A 333 21.44 2.29 20.89
N ALA A 334 21.44 3.19 19.91
CA ALA A 334 20.93 2.91 18.57
C ALA A 334 21.68 1.80 17.82
N GLU A 335 22.95 1.56 18.21
CA GLU A 335 23.79 0.51 17.62
C GLU A 335 23.65 -0.84 18.35
N ILE A 336 22.90 -0.88 19.45
CA ILE A 336 22.73 -2.07 20.28
C ILE A 336 21.42 -2.77 19.91
N ILE A 337 21.51 -4.05 19.61
CA ILE A 337 20.36 -4.95 19.44
C ILE A 337 20.45 -5.96 20.58
N GLU A 338 19.46 -5.99 21.46
CA GLU A 338 19.41 -6.97 22.55
C GLU A 338 18.91 -8.32 22.01
N ASP A 339 17.60 -8.51 21.90
CA ASP A 339 16.99 -9.72 21.32
C ASP A 339 16.44 -9.45 19.92
N GLU A 340 15.81 -8.29 19.73
CA GLU A 340 15.24 -7.82 18.46
C GLU A 340 15.44 -6.32 18.29
N LEU A 341 15.25 -5.84 17.07
CA LEU A 341 15.25 -4.41 16.76
C LEU A 341 14.09 -3.71 17.49
N SER A 342 14.41 -2.62 18.18
CA SER A 342 13.39 -1.74 18.74
C SER A 342 12.52 -1.11 17.64
N PRO A 343 11.29 -0.65 17.95
CA PRO A 343 10.43 0.02 16.96
C PRO A 343 11.11 1.21 16.27
N LEU A 344 11.94 1.97 16.96
CA LEU A 344 12.67 3.11 16.38
C LEU A 344 13.82 2.68 15.47
N GLN A 345 14.50 1.56 15.77
CA GLN A 345 15.50 0.98 14.87
C GLN A 345 14.81 0.41 13.60
N LYS A 346 13.68 -0.27 13.75
CA LYS A 346 12.85 -0.74 12.60
C LYS A 346 12.43 0.45 11.74
N LEU A 347 11.92 1.53 12.33
CA LEU A 347 11.59 2.76 11.61
C LEU A 347 12.77 3.29 10.79
N PHE A 348 13.96 3.38 11.39
CA PHE A 348 15.17 3.83 10.67
C PHE A 348 15.47 2.95 9.46
N LEU A 349 15.53 1.64 9.65
CA LEU A 349 15.89 0.70 8.59
C LEU A 349 14.84 0.65 7.48
N PHE A 350 13.56 0.57 7.83
CA PHE A 350 12.46 0.48 6.86
C PHE A 350 12.28 1.77 6.07
N SER A 351 12.35 2.94 6.70
CA SER A 351 12.13 4.23 6.03
C SER A 351 13.12 4.53 4.88
N ARG A 352 14.21 3.76 4.77
CA ARG A 352 15.10 3.82 3.59
C ARG A 352 14.37 3.42 2.32
N ALA A 353 13.48 2.44 2.40
CA ALA A 353 12.72 1.92 1.26
C ALA A 353 11.66 2.92 0.76
N ASP A 354 11.16 3.82 1.60
CA ASP A 354 10.13 4.80 1.24
C ASP A 354 10.48 5.65 0.02
N THR A 355 11.75 5.96 -0.15
CA THR A 355 12.22 6.74 -1.29
C THR A 355 12.37 5.91 -2.57
N ILE A 356 12.09 4.61 -2.50
CA ILE A 356 12.31 3.62 -3.57
C ILE A 356 10.97 3.05 -4.07
N TYR A 357 10.16 2.42 -3.19
CA TYR A 357 8.91 1.77 -3.59
C TYR A 357 7.82 2.78 -3.97
N ALA A 358 6.71 2.31 -4.54
CA ALA A 358 5.60 3.13 -5.05
C ALA A 358 6.06 4.29 -5.97
N GLY A 359 7.10 4.02 -6.76
CA GLY A 359 7.80 4.98 -7.61
C GLY A 359 8.87 5.76 -6.88
N THR A 360 10.12 5.59 -7.33
CA THR A 360 11.29 6.24 -6.71
C THR A 360 11.14 7.76 -6.67
N ASN A 361 11.83 8.41 -5.74
CA ASN A 361 11.87 9.88 -5.69
C ASN A 361 12.31 10.51 -7.01
N GLN A 362 13.16 9.82 -7.81
CA GLN A 362 13.57 10.24 -9.15
C GLN A 362 12.39 10.20 -10.13
N ILE A 363 11.65 9.08 -10.16
CA ILE A 363 10.43 8.94 -10.97
C ILE A 363 9.37 9.97 -10.55
N GLN A 364 9.21 10.24 -9.25
CA GLN A 364 8.27 11.27 -8.79
C GLN A 364 8.66 12.67 -9.28
N ARG A 365 9.96 12.99 -9.33
CA ARG A 365 10.42 14.27 -9.92
C ARG A 365 10.09 14.37 -11.41
N ASN A 366 10.24 13.28 -12.17
CA ASN A 366 9.84 13.26 -13.58
C ASN A 366 8.33 13.47 -13.74
N ILE A 367 7.52 12.81 -12.90
CA ILE A 367 6.06 12.99 -12.91
C ILE A 367 5.68 14.45 -12.59
N ILE A 368 6.30 15.06 -11.59
CA ILE A 368 6.06 16.45 -11.23
C ILE A 368 6.44 17.36 -12.41
N SER A 369 7.62 17.18 -12.97
CA SER A 369 8.14 17.95 -14.10
C SER A 369 7.20 17.86 -15.32
N GLU A 370 6.88 16.65 -15.75
CA GLU A 370 6.14 16.41 -16.98
C GLU A 370 4.63 16.69 -16.83
N ARG A 371 4.00 16.24 -15.74
CA ARG A 371 2.54 16.30 -15.59
C ARG A 371 2.06 17.53 -14.82
N ALA A 372 2.73 17.89 -13.72
CA ALA A 372 2.30 19.03 -12.92
C ALA A 372 2.78 20.37 -13.51
N LEU A 373 4.02 20.42 -14.03
CA LEU A 373 4.64 21.64 -14.55
C LEU A 373 4.59 21.74 -16.07
N GLY A 374 4.18 20.68 -16.80
CA GLY A 374 4.10 20.67 -18.26
C GLY A 374 5.46 20.79 -18.97
N MET A 375 6.55 20.40 -18.29
CA MET A 375 7.89 20.45 -18.88
C MET A 375 8.09 19.34 -19.92
N PRO A 376 8.99 19.51 -20.89
CA PRO A 376 9.33 18.46 -21.86
C PRO A 376 9.85 17.21 -21.16
N LYS A 377 9.53 16.06 -21.75
CA LYS A 377 10.10 14.78 -21.30
C LYS A 377 11.61 14.77 -21.51
N GLU A 378 12.32 14.12 -20.61
CA GLU A 378 13.74 13.87 -20.78
C GLU A 378 14.00 13.12 -22.10
N PRO A 379 14.94 13.56 -22.93
CA PRO A 379 15.30 12.85 -24.15
C PRO A 379 15.74 11.43 -23.80
N ARG A 380 15.07 10.43 -24.38
CA ARG A 380 15.57 9.04 -24.27
C ARG A 380 16.91 8.99 -24.98
N GLY A 381 17.96 8.64 -24.25
CA GLY A 381 19.28 8.42 -24.86
C GLY A 381 19.11 7.39 -26.00
N THR A 382 19.66 7.72 -27.16
CA THR A 382 19.81 6.73 -28.24
C THR A 382 20.73 5.65 -27.71
N THR A 383 20.17 4.49 -27.35
CA THR A 383 20.99 3.28 -27.18
C THR A 383 21.56 2.91 -28.51
N ASN A 384 22.68 3.56 -28.86
CA ASN A 384 23.60 3.06 -29.87
C ASN A 384 24.46 2.00 -29.18
N GLY A 385 24.23 0.72 -29.48
CA GLY A 385 25.02 -0.38 -28.99
C GLY A 385 24.27 -1.68 -29.11
#